data_0200bf81877eb2e3595726be2cbd39e6
#
_entry.id   0200bf81877eb2e3595726be2cbd39e6
#
_cell.length_a   1.000
_cell.length_b   1.000
_cell.length_c   1.000
_cell.angle_alpha   90.00
_cell.angle_beta   90.00
_cell.angle_gamma   90.00
#
_symmetry.space_group_name_H-M   'P 1'
#
loop_
_entity.id
_entity.type
_entity.pdbx_description
1 polymer ?
#
loop_
_entity_poly.entity_id
_entity_poly.type
_entity_poly.pdbx_seq_one_letter_code
_entity_poly.pdbx_strand_id
1 'polypeptide(L)'
;RANEVDHADYHRIYNNAALPLYNRATQQLSAPGSTFKPVTIIAGLSEGVTGVSTPVMCDGVFDKVDPPLRCWNHSGHGNVAGAADALQHSCNDYLCEVSYRLGMKGQQTFSDGQALEYIQKYAEMFDLDKKSGIELTESSPQVTDSYAIPSAIGQGTNNFSTVQLGRYVTTLANRGTSFRLSLVDQIDGIRQEPEQESAVELPDEIWEAVHTGMEQYAQSTGIFEGFPIPAAGKSGTAQESRTRPDHGLFVGYAPADEPEIAVAVRIANGYEAGCAVECGREIFESYFNVGQQAEQADAAR
;
A
#
# COMPACT_ATOMS: atom_id res chain seq x y z
N ARG A 1 33.62 -6.34 -13.59
CA ARG A 1 34.19 -7.44 -12.74
C ARG A 1 33.12 -8.11 -11.87
N ALA A 2 31.85 -8.09 -12.30
CA ALA A 2 30.76 -8.75 -11.56
C ALA A 2 30.61 -10.26 -11.93
N ASN A 3 31.47 -10.82 -12.75
CA ASN A 3 31.29 -12.16 -13.32
C ASN A 3 32.21 -13.25 -12.75
N GLU A 4 32.97 -12.96 -11.71
CA GLU A 4 33.79 -13.97 -11.02
C GLU A 4 33.27 -14.16 -9.58
N VAL A 5 32.07 -14.71 -9.44
CA VAL A 5 31.66 -15.31 -8.16
C VAL A 5 32.46 -16.61 -8.05
N ASP A 6 33.37 -16.69 -7.07
CA ASP A 6 34.05 -17.92 -6.73
C ASP A 6 33.01 -19.03 -6.46
N HIS A 7 33.19 -20.21 -7.05
CA HIS A 7 32.27 -21.33 -6.84
C HIS A 7 32.03 -21.65 -5.37
N ALA A 8 33.04 -21.46 -4.50
CA ALA A 8 32.91 -21.63 -3.07
C ALA A 8 31.98 -20.61 -2.44
N ASP A 9 32.09 -19.34 -2.84
CA ASP A 9 31.20 -18.28 -2.39
C ASP A 9 29.76 -18.47 -2.90
N TYR A 10 29.59 -18.91 -4.16
CA TYR A 10 28.26 -19.24 -4.68
C TYR A 10 27.61 -20.36 -3.87
N HIS A 11 28.33 -21.46 -3.58
CA HIS A 11 27.79 -22.55 -2.75
C HIS A 11 27.43 -22.08 -1.34
N ARG A 12 28.24 -21.22 -0.73
CA ARG A 12 27.96 -20.64 0.59
C ARG A 12 26.70 -19.79 0.58
N ILE A 13 26.52 -18.97 -0.47
CA ILE A 13 25.34 -18.11 -0.64
C ILE A 13 24.10 -18.97 -0.96
N TYR A 14 24.23 -19.93 -1.87
CA TYR A 14 23.13 -20.81 -2.27
C TYR A 14 22.57 -21.65 -1.13
N ASN A 15 23.45 -22.19 -0.28
CA ASN A 15 23.07 -23.02 0.88
C ASN A 15 22.77 -22.20 2.15
N ASN A 16 22.75 -20.88 2.07
CA ASN A 16 22.45 -20.03 3.22
C ASN A 16 20.93 -20.07 3.53
N ALA A 17 20.60 -20.45 4.77
CA ALA A 17 19.21 -20.53 5.24
C ALA A 17 18.44 -19.19 5.15
N ALA A 18 19.15 -18.05 5.10
CA ALA A 18 18.55 -16.74 4.89
C ALA A 18 18.11 -16.51 3.43
N LEU A 19 18.39 -17.43 2.52
CA LEU A 19 18.01 -17.37 1.10
C LEU A 19 18.38 -16.03 0.41
N PRO A 20 19.66 -15.59 0.42
CA PRO A 20 20.03 -14.28 -0.10
C PRO A 20 19.82 -14.12 -1.62
N LEU A 21 19.73 -15.23 -2.38
CA LEU A 21 19.41 -15.23 -3.81
C LEU A 21 17.90 -15.18 -4.10
N TYR A 22 17.06 -15.32 -3.09
CA TYR A 22 15.62 -15.24 -3.27
C TYR A 22 15.19 -13.78 -3.44
N ASN A 23 14.62 -13.44 -4.60
CA ASN A 23 14.14 -12.09 -4.84
C ASN A 23 12.85 -11.82 -4.05
N ARG A 24 13.01 -11.20 -2.87
CA ARG A 24 11.87 -10.92 -1.98
C ARG A 24 10.90 -9.90 -2.57
N ALA A 25 11.38 -8.97 -3.40
CA ALA A 25 10.53 -7.93 -3.97
C ALA A 25 9.49 -8.49 -4.95
N THR A 26 9.86 -9.53 -5.70
CA THR A 26 9.00 -10.10 -6.74
C THR A 26 8.37 -11.43 -6.33
N GLN A 27 8.99 -12.19 -5.42
CA GLN A 27 8.56 -13.55 -5.13
C GLN A 27 7.97 -13.74 -3.73
N GLN A 28 8.34 -12.89 -2.75
CA GLN A 28 7.79 -13.02 -1.42
C GLN A 28 6.45 -12.33 -1.31
N LEU A 29 5.40 -13.10 -1.09
CA LEU A 29 4.06 -12.62 -0.84
C LEU A 29 3.85 -12.34 0.64
N SER A 30 3.00 -11.38 0.96
CA SER A 30 2.50 -11.10 2.32
C SER A 30 1.18 -10.34 2.27
N ALA A 31 0.46 -10.36 3.37
CA ALA A 31 -0.67 -9.46 3.54
C ALA A 31 -0.21 -8.00 3.40
N PRO A 32 -0.96 -7.13 2.70
CA PRO A 32 -0.60 -5.73 2.51
C PRO A 32 -0.83 -4.87 3.77
N GLY A 33 -1.61 -5.36 4.73
CA GLY A 33 -2.03 -4.56 5.87
C GLY A 33 -2.69 -3.25 5.45
N SER A 34 -2.54 -2.22 6.24
CA SER A 34 -3.21 -0.92 6.00
C SER A 34 -2.83 -0.22 4.69
N THR A 35 -1.84 -0.71 3.92
CA THR A 35 -1.57 -0.18 2.57
C THR A 35 -2.71 -0.49 1.58
N PHE A 36 -3.59 -1.43 1.91
CA PHE A 36 -4.77 -1.81 1.12
C PHE A 36 -5.98 -0.88 1.36
N LYS A 37 -6.00 -0.11 2.44
CA LYS A 37 -7.15 0.71 2.83
C LYS A 37 -7.68 1.68 1.77
N PRO A 38 -6.84 2.30 0.91
CA PRO A 38 -7.33 3.09 -0.22
C PRO A 38 -8.31 2.33 -1.11
N VAL A 39 -8.07 1.03 -1.39
CA VAL A 39 -8.99 0.19 -2.18
C VAL A 39 -10.36 0.08 -1.51
N THR A 40 -10.38 -0.16 -0.20
CA THR A 40 -11.63 -0.27 0.57
C THR A 40 -12.39 1.06 0.62
N ILE A 41 -11.69 2.19 0.77
CA ILE A 41 -12.31 3.53 0.72
C ILE A 41 -12.94 3.76 -0.66
N ILE A 42 -12.20 3.46 -1.74
CA ILE A 42 -12.68 3.60 -3.11
C ILE A 42 -13.93 2.72 -3.34
N ALA A 43 -13.89 1.47 -2.87
CA ALA A 43 -15.05 0.58 -2.94
C ALA A 43 -16.28 1.18 -2.24
N GLY A 44 -16.10 1.65 -1.01
CA GLY A 44 -17.21 2.23 -0.23
C GLY A 44 -17.81 3.49 -0.84
N LEU A 45 -16.97 4.39 -1.34
CA LEU A 45 -17.39 5.63 -2.00
C LEU A 45 -18.08 5.34 -3.34
N SER A 46 -17.48 4.49 -4.19
CA SER A 46 -18.01 4.16 -5.51
C SER A 46 -19.33 3.39 -5.44
N GLU A 47 -19.49 2.53 -4.44
CA GLU A 47 -20.75 1.79 -4.22
C GLU A 47 -21.79 2.60 -3.44
N GLY A 48 -21.46 3.82 -3.01
CA GLY A 48 -22.36 4.74 -2.33
C GLY A 48 -22.78 4.28 -0.93
N VAL A 49 -22.01 3.37 -0.30
CA VAL A 49 -22.27 2.93 1.07
C VAL A 49 -21.68 3.86 2.12
N THR A 50 -20.80 4.74 1.70
CA THR A 50 -20.29 5.87 2.48
C THR A 50 -20.05 7.07 1.55
N GLY A 51 -20.01 8.28 2.09
CA GLY A 51 -19.64 9.49 1.37
C GLY A 51 -18.29 10.03 1.86
N VAL A 52 -17.68 10.93 1.12
CA VAL A 52 -16.34 11.50 1.43
C VAL A 52 -16.27 12.10 2.83
N SER A 53 -17.38 12.68 3.32
CA SER A 53 -17.50 13.30 4.65
C SER A 53 -18.46 12.54 5.58
N THR A 54 -18.75 11.27 5.30
CA THR A 54 -19.59 10.47 6.19
C THR A 54 -18.80 10.06 7.43
N PRO A 55 -19.21 10.51 8.65
CA PRO A 55 -18.46 10.19 9.84
C PRO A 55 -18.76 8.77 10.34
N VAL A 56 -17.76 8.20 11.02
CA VAL A 56 -17.89 6.94 11.78
C VAL A 56 -17.27 7.15 13.16
N MET A 57 -17.97 6.76 14.21
CA MET A 57 -17.42 6.73 15.56
C MET A 57 -16.52 5.52 15.71
N CYS A 58 -15.28 5.74 16.12
CA CYS A 58 -14.31 4.68 16.43
C CYS A 58 -14.10 4.63 17.94
N ASP A 59 -14.63 3.59 18.55
CA ASP A 59 -14.48 3.32 19.99
C ASP A 59 -13.36 2.31 20.29
N GLY A 60 -12.55 1.97 19.27
CA GLY A 60 -11.42 1.04 19.37
C GLY A 60 -11.78 -0.42 19.15
N VAL A 61 -13.05 -0.74 18.97
CA VAL A 61 -13.53 -2.11 18.70
C VAL A 61 -14.72 -2.08 17.76
N PHE A 62 -14.58 -2.73 16.62
CA PHE A 62 -15.70 -3.01 15.73
C PHE A 62 -16.39 -4.31 16.15
N ASP A 63 -17.60 -4.20 16.72
CA ASP A 63 -18.33 -5.28 17.38
C ASP A 63 -19.58 -5.77 16.64
N LYS A 64 -19.81 -5.27 15.41
CA LYS A 64 -20.96 -5.68 14.58
C LYS A 64 -20.81 -7.09 13.99
N VAL A 65 -19.67 -7.74 14.20
CA VAL A 65 -19.35 -9.11 13.74
C VAL A 65 -18.74 -9.92 14.89
N ASP A 66 -18.79 -11.24 14.76
CA ASP A 66 -18.19 -12.17 15.73
C ASP A 66 -17.14 -13.07 15.03
N PRO A 67 -15.88 -13.06 15.49
CA PRO A 67 -15.33 -12.27 16.62
C PRO A 67 -15.21 -10.78 16.26
N PRO A 68 -15.29 -9.88 17.27
CA PRO A 68 -15.10 -8.45 17.06
C PRO A 68 -13.65 -8.14 16.65
N LEU A 69 -13.47 -7.09 15.83
CA LEU A 69 -12.15 -6.66 15.37
C LEU A 69 -11.72 -5.38 16.10
N ARG A 70 -10.46 -5.35 16.56
CA ARG A 70 -9.93 -4.19 17.28
C ARG A 70 -9.28 -3.18 16.33
N CYS A 71 -9.52 -1.91 16.60
CA CYS A 71 -8.69 -0.86 16.04
C CYS A 71 -7.28 -0.91 16.64
N TRP A 72 -6.28 -0.48 15.89
CA TRP A 72 -4.91 -0.39 16.40
C TRP A 72 -4.81 0.65 17.54
N ASN A 73 -5.59 1.73 17.48
CA ASN A 73 -5.80 2.60 18.61
C ASN A 73 -6.92 2.00 19.48
N HIS A 74 -6.54 1.32 20.53
CA HIS A 74 -7.46 0.62 21.41
C HIS A 74 -8.39 1.55 22.21
N SER A 75 -8.02 2.84 22.33
CA SER A 75 -8.86 3.85 22.95
C SER A 75 -9.87 4.48 21.98
N GLY A 76 -9.81 4.07 20.71
CA GLY A 76 -10.58 4.67 19.63
C GLY A 76 -9.99 5.98 19.12
N HIS A 77 -10.41 6.39 17.92
CA HIS A 77 -10.07 7.67 17.31
C HIS A 77 -11.18 8.73 17.58
N GLY A 78 -12.26 8.33 18.23
CA GLY A 78 -13.43 9.18 18.36
C GLY A 78 -14.17 9.34 17.03
N ASN A 79 -14.63 10.54 16.73
CA ASN A 79 -15.34 10.82 15.48
C ASN A 79 -14.36 10.96 14.31
N VAL A 80 -14.26 9.92 13.48
CA VAL A 80 -13.52 9.92 12.20
C VAL A 80 -14.41 10.60 11.16
N ALA A 81 -14.01 11.78 10.69
CA ALA A 81 -14.87 12.71 9.98
C ALA A 81 -15.24 12.29 8.54
N GLY A 82 -14.47 11.37 7.95
CA GLY A 82 -14.71 10.90 6.59
C GLY A 82 -13.58 10.04 6.03
N ALA A 83 -13.58 9.85 4.73
CA ALA A 83 -12.68 8.97 4.02
C ALA A 83 -11.19 9.37 4.15
N ALA A 84 -10.87 10.64 3.96
CA ALA A 84 -9.51 11.15 4.10
C ALA A 84 -8.99 11.00 5.54
N ASP A 85 -9.80 11.37 6.52
CA ASP A 85 -9.49 11.25 7.95
C ASP A 85 -9.27 9.77 8.37
N ALA A 86 -10.07 8.86 7.81
CA ALA A 86 -9.91 7.43 8.02
C ALA A 86 -8.56 6.90 7.49
N LEU A 87 -8.09 7.41 6.36
CA LEU A 87 -6.77 7.07 5.80
C LEU A 87 -5.64 7.72 6.61
N GLN A 88 -5.78 9.00 6.99
CA GLN A 88 -4.82 9.72 7.82
C GLN A 88 -4.56 8.97 9.14
N HIS A 89 -5.60 8.65 9.86
CA HIS A 89 -5.50 7.94 11.14
C HIS A 89 -5.37 6.43 11.00
N SER A 90 -5.41 5.90 9.76
CA SER A 90 -5.40 4.44 9.54
C SER A 90 -6.47 3.71 10.38
N CYS A 91 -7.66 4.30 10.51
CA CYS A 91 -8.70 3.79 11.40
C CYS A 91 -9.27 2.45 10.90
N ASN A 92 -9.13 1.39 11.71
CA ASN A 92 -9.69 0.08 11.35
C ASN A 92 -11.21 0.08 11.41
N ASP A 93 -11.80 0.70 12.45
CA ASP A 93 -13.26 0.69 12.66
C ASP A 93 -13.99 1.31 11.47
N TYR A 94 -13.44 2.42 10.91
CA TYR A 94 -14.01 3.05 9.71
C TYR A 94 -14.06 2.07 8.54
N LEU A 95 -12.94 1.38 8.28
CA LEU A 95 -12.83 0.46 7.14
C LEU A 95 -13.66 -0.81 7.35
N CYS A 96 -13.74 -1.31 8.58
CA CYS A 96 -14.64 -2.41 8.96
C CYS A 96 -16.11 -2.01 8.74
N GLU A 97 -16.48 -0.79 9.11
CA GLU A 97 -17.83 -0.25 8.89
C GLU A 97 -18.13 -0.14 7.38
N VAL A 98 -17.18 0.34 6.56
CA VAL A 98 -17.33 0.36 5.10
C VAL A 98 -17.59 -1.05 4.57
N SER A 99 -16.78 -2.04 4.94
CA SER A 99 -16.95 -3.43 4.53
C SER A 99 -18.28 -4.01 5.00
N TYR A 100 -18.68 -3.71 6.23
CA TYR A 100 -19.98 -4.13 6.76
C TYR A 100 -21.14 -3.56 5.94
N ARG A 101 -21.08 -2.27 5.61
CA ARG A 101 -22.10 -1.61 4.77
C ARG A 101 -22.12 -2.18 3.33
N LEU A 102 -20.98 -2.55 2.76
CA LEU A 102 -20.92 -3.25 1.48
C LEU A 102 -21.67 -4.59 1.56
N GLY A 103 -21.45 -5.36 2.62
CA GLY A 103 -22.17 -6.63 2.84
C GLY A 103 -23.64 -6.48 3.20
N MET A 104 -24.07 -5.30 3.63
CA MET A 104 -25.48 -4.96 3.91
C MET A 104 -26.21 -4.36 2.71
N LYS A 105 -25.49 -3.96 1.63
CA LYS A 105 -26.07 -3.24 0.49
C LYS A 105 -27.17 -4.07 -0.19
N GLY A 106 -28.41 -3.61 -0.07
CA GLY A 106 -29.60 -4.32 -0.58
C GLY A 106 -29.98 -5.59 0.20
N GLN A 107 -29.36 -5.85 1.35
CA GLN A 107 -29.60 -7.01 2.21
C GLN A 107 -30.23 -6.59 3.55
N GLN A 108 -30.91 -7.55 4.21
CA GLN A 108 -31.43 -7.36 5.57
C GLN A 108 -30.43 -7.78 6.64
N THR A 109 -29.47 -8.62 6.29
CA THR A 109 -28.42 -9.13 7.18
C THR A 109 -27.06 -9.04 6.47
N PHE A 110 -25.99 -8.93 7.23
CA PHE A 110 -24.65 -8.89 6.70
C PHE A 110 -24.33 -10.16 5.90
N SER A 111 -23.80 -9.96 4.68
CA SER A 111 -23.31 -11.00 3.80
C SER A 111 -21.80 -10.82 3.59
N ASP A 112 -21.01 -11.70 4.18
CA ASP A 112 -19.56 -11.72 4.02
C ASP A 112 -19.19 -11.91 2.53
N GLY A 113 -19.85 -12.83 1.82
CA GLY A 113 -19.62 -13.07 0.40
C GLY A 113 -19.86 -11.85 -0.47
N GLN A 114 -20.94 -11.09 -0.23
CA GLN A 114 -21.22 -9.86 -0.98
C GLN A 114 -20.16 -8.78 -0.70
N ALA A 115 -19.74 -8.62 0.55
CA ALA A 115 -18.67 -7.68 0.89
C ALA A 115 -17.35 -8.07 0.21
N LEU A 116 -17.01 -9.37 0.17
CA LEU A 116 -15.85 -9.89 -0.55
C LEU A 116 -15.93 -9.61 -2.04
N GLU A 117 -17.08 -9.83 -2.70
CA GLU A 117 -17.26 -9.54 -4.13
C GLU A 117 -16.92 -8.07 -4.45
N TYR A 118 -17.36 -7.13 -3.60
CA TYR A 118 -17.00 -5.72 -3.78
C TYR A 118 -15.51 -5.46 -3.54
N ILE A 119 -14.93 -6.01 -2.47
CA ILE A 119 -13.49 -5.84 -2.18
C ILE A 119 -12.65 -6.41 -3.34
N GLN A 120 -12.99 -7.59 -3.85
CA GLN A 120 -12.34 -8.22 -5.00
C GLN A 120 -12.46 -7.34 -6.25
N LYS A 121 -13.66 -6.90 -6.59
CA LYS A 121 -13.92 -6.02 -7.74
C LYS A 121 -12.99 -4.80 -7.76
N TYR A 122 -12.85 -4.13 -6.61
CA TYR A 122 -12.02 -2.94 -6.52
C TYR A 122 -10.52 -3.27 -6.42
N ALA A 123 -10.13 -4.40 -5.86
CA ALA A 123 -8.74 -4.86 -5.91
C ALA A 123 -8.31 -5.22 -7.33
N GLU A 124 -9.16 -5.92 -8.09
CA GLU A 124 -8.96 -6.26 -9.50
C GLU A 124 -8.88 -5.01 -10.39
N MET A 125 -9.68 -3.97 -10.08
CA MET A 125 -9.63 -2.67 -10.76
C MET A 125 -8.24 -2.02 -10.68
N PHE A 126 -7.49 -2.29 -9.62
CA PHE A 126 -6.10 -1.86 -9.43
C PHE A 126 -5.08 -2.94 -9.83
N ASP A 127 -5.47 -3.93 -10.60
CA ASP A 127 -4.64 -5.05 -11.09
C ASP A 127 -3.95 -5.87 -9.97
N LEU A 128 -4.49 -5.84 -8.74
CA LEU A 128 -3.92 -6.59 -7.61
C LEU A 128 -4.14 -8.11 -7.74
N ASP A 129 -4.96 -8.56 -8.69
CA ASP A 129 -5.17 -9.96 -9.07
C ASP A 129 -4.13 -10.48 -10.07
N LYS A 130 -3.27 -9.60 -10.61
CA LYS A 130 -2.34 -9.90 -11.70
C LYS A 130 -0.89 -9.67 -11.31
N LYS A 131 0.01 -10.38 -11.97
CA LYS A 131 1.45 -10.10 -11.94
C LYS A 131 1.72 -8.71 -12.52
N SER A 132 2.78 -8.07 -12.05
CA SER A 132 3.14 -6.70 -12.48
C SER A 132 3.66 -6.61 -13.92
N GLY A 133 4.03 -7.75 -14.50
CA GLY A 133 4.62 -7.83 -15.84
C GLY A 133 6.11 -7.59 -15.90
N ILE A 134 6.78 -7.37 -14.75
CA ILE A 134 8.25 -7.21 -14.67
C ILE A 134 8.97 -8.44 -15.22
N GLU A 135 10.12 -8.26 -15.86
CA GLU A 135 10.86 -9.33 -16.57
C GLU A 135 11.48 -10.38 -15.64
N LEU A 136 11.35 -10.21 -14.33
CA LEU A 136 11.86 -11.16 -13.33
C LEU A 136 10.79 -12.20 -12.96
N THR A 137 11.25 -13.32 -12.39
CA THR A 137 10.33 -14.31 -11.81
C THR A 137 9.50 -13.68 -10.73
N GLU A 138 8.18 -13.73 -10.88
CA GLU A 138 7.21 -13.12 -9.99
C GLU A 138 6.18 -14.15 -9.50
N SER A 139 5.87 -14.13 -8.22
CA SER A 139 4.79 -14.94 -7.63
C SER A 139 3.43 -14.37 -8.02
N SER A 140 2.46 -15.27 -8.22
CA SER A 140 1.07 -14.84 -8.48
C SER A 140 0.47 -14.24 -7.22
N PRO A 141 -0.18 -13.07 -7.30
CA PRO A 141 -0.88 -12.49 -6.17
C PRO A 141 -2.13 -13.27 -5.81
N GLN A 142 -2.65 -13.01 -4.63
CA GLN A 142 -3.95 -13.49 -4.20
C GLN A 142 -4.75 -12.31 -3.65
N VAL A 143 -5.87 -12.01 -4.29
CA VAL A 143 -6.91 -11.16 -3.71
C VAL A 143 -7.72 -12.02 -2.75
N THR A 144 -8.15 -11.44 -1.67
CA THR A 144 -8.91 -12.13 -0.61
C THR A 144 -10.13 -12.87 -1.14
N ASP A 145 -10.37 -14.07 -0.60
CA ASP A 145 -11.52 -14.92 -0.89
C ASP A 145 -12.33 -15.30 0.37
N SER A 146 -11.92 -14.78 1.51
CA SER A 146 -12.55 -15.06 2.80
C SER A 146 -12.32 -13.95 3.83
N TYR A 147 -13.26 -13.81 4.77
CA TYR A 147 -13.19 -12.85 5.86
C TYR A 147 -13.20 -11.38 5.40
N ALA A 148 -14.31 -10.90 4.87
CA ALA A 148 -14.46 -9.55 4.30
C ALA A 148 -14.03 -8.43 5.26
N ILE A 149 -14.39 -8.50 6.54
CA ILE A 149 -14.06 -7.45 7.52
C ILE A 149 -12.54 -7.33 7.75
N PRO A 150 -11.78 -8.40 8.05
CA PRO A 150 -10.33 -8.33 8.10
C PRO A 150 -9.69 -7.93 6.75
N SER A 151 -10.29 -8.36 5.65
CA SER A 151 -9.77 -8.05 4.30
C SER A 151 -9.84 -6.57 3.97
N ALA A 152 -10.83 -5.86 4.48
CA ALA A 152 -10.98 -4.41 4.29
C ALA A 152 -9.81 -3.59 4.89
N ILE A 153 -9.10 -4.14 5.85
CA ILE A 153 -7.89 -3.53 6.42
C ILE A 153 -6.60 -4.16 5.91
N GLY A 154 -6.68 -4.92 4.82
CA GLY A 154 -5.56 -5.58 4.16
C GLY A 154 -5.04 -6.84 4.86
N GLN A 155 -5.86 -7.44 5.73
CA GLN A 155 -5.64 -8.76 6.30
C GLN A 155 -6.47 -9.80 5.53
N GLY A 156 -7.03 -10.79 6.19
CA GLY A 156 -7.74 -11.88 5.54
C GLY A 156 -6.79 -12.77 4.75
N THR A 157 -7.16 -13.11 3.53
CA THR A 157 -6.34 -13.94 2.63
C THR A 157 -5.64 -13.14 1.52
N ASN A 158 -5.63 -11.79 1.61
CA ASN A 158 -4.85 -10.94 0.71
C ASN A 158 -3.36 -11.27 0.79
N ASN A 159 -2.69 -11.43 -0.36
CA ASN A 159 -1.29 -11.83 -0.40
C ASN A 159 -0.60 -11.28 -1.65
N PHE A 160 0.24 -10.24 -1.49
CA PHE A 160 0.88 -9.52 -2.58
C PHE A 160 2.39 -9.44 -2.39
N SER A 161 3.12 -9.35 -3.50
CA SER A 161 4.54 -9.04 -3.50
C SER A 161 4.77 -7.52 -3.42
N THR A 162 5.98 -7.11 -3.05
CA THR A 162 6.33 -5.68 -2.97
C THR A 162 6.23 -5.01 -4.35
N VAL A 163 6.58 -5.71 -5.43
CA VAL A 163 6.47 -5.15 -6.79
C VAL A 163 5.02 -4.94 -7.23
N GLN A 164 4.09 -5.82 -6.82
CA GLN A 164 2.66 -5.64 -7.08
C GLN A 164 2.11 -4.43 -6.32
N LEU A 165 2.53 -4.23 -5.07
CA LEU A 165 2.21 -3.01 -4.31
C LEU A 165 2.84 -1.76 -4.95
N GLY A 166 4.02 -1.89 -5.57
CA GLY A 166 4.66 -0.82 -6.37
C GLY A 166 3.79 -0.40 -7.54
N ARG A 167 3.30 -1.34 -8.35
CA ARG A 167 2.36 -1.03 -9.44
C ARG A 167 1.07 -0.41 -8.93
N TYR A 168 0.49 -0.97 -7.88
CA TYR A 168 -0.72 -0.45 -7.25
C TYR A 168 -0.55 1.02 -6.80
N VAL A 169 0.53 1.36 -6.10
CA VAL A 169 0.74 2.74 -5.65
C VAL A 169 1.04 3.69 -6.82
N THR A 170 1.66 3.22 -7.90
CA THR A 170 1.83 3.99 -9.14
C THR A 170 0.47 4.31 -9.77
N THR A 171 -0.45 3.34 -9.79
CA THR A 171 -1.82 3.54 -10.29
C THR A 171 -2.60 4.54 -9.42
N LEU A 172 -2.42 4.50 -8.11
CA LEU A 172 -2.98 5.53 -7.21
C LEU A 172 -2.41 6.91 -7.51
N ALA A 173 -1.09 7.04 -7.61
CA ALA A 173 -0.39 8.29 -7.87
C ALA A 173 -0.83 8.92 -9.19
N ASN A 174 -1.00 8.12 -10.24
CA ASN A 174 -1.41 8.54 -11.58
C ASN A 174 -2.93 8.74 -11.74
N ARG A 175 -3.70 8.67 -10.66
CA ARG A 175 -5.17 8.78 -10.72
C ARG A 175 -5.79 7.78 -11.70
N GLY A 176 -5.31 6.54 -11.65
CA GLY A 176 -5.93 5.41 -12.32
C GLY A 176 -5.16 4.80 -13.50
N THR A 177 -4.13 5.44 -14.03
CA THR A 177 -3.35 4.83 -15.11
C THR A 177 -2.43 3.73 -14.54
N SER A 178 -2.67 2.48 -14.91
CA SER A 178 -1.84 1.33 -14.56
C SER A 178 -0.90 0.96 -15.71
N PHE A 179 0.36 0.74 -15.38
CA PHE A 179 1.39 0.35 -16.35
C PHE A 179 1.92 -1.04 -16.04
N ARG A 180 2.25 -1.78 -17.09
CA ARG A 180 3.14 -2.92 -16.98
C ARG A 180 4.49 -2.44 -16.48
N LEU A 181 5.02 -3.06 -15.43
CA LEU A 181 6.33 -2.71 -14.92
C LEU A 181 7.43 -3.31 -15.78
N SER A 182 8.51 -2.55 -16.02
CA SER A 182 9.68 -2.99 -16.75
C SER A 182 10.97 -2.49 -16.08
N LEU A 183 12.01 -3.31 -16.13
CA LEU A 183 13.38 -2.93 -15.75
C LEU A 183 14.18 -2.44 -16.95
N VAL A 184 13.63 -2.56 -18.16
CA VAL A 184 14.29 -2.20 -19.41
C VAL A 184 13.87 -0.80 -19.83
N ASP A 185 14.74 0.19 -19.61
CA ASP A 185 14.52 1.56 -20.08
C ASP A 185 14.85 1.72 -21.58
N GLN A 186 15.93 1.09 -22.04
CA GLN A 186 16.41 1.23 -23.41
C GLN A 186 16.90 -0.10 -24.00
N ILE A 187 16.66 -0.28 -25.29
CA ILE A 187 17.23 -1.38 -26.10
C ILE A 187 17.96 -0.75 -27.27
N ASP A 188 19.26 -1.02 -27.42
CA ASP A 188 20.13 -0.47 -28.48
C ASP A 188 20.07 1.07 -28.57
N GLY A 189 19.93 1.76 -27.43
CA GLY A 189 19.83 3.21 -27.34
C GLY A 189 18.43 3.78 -27.64
N ILE A 190 17.46 2.92 -27.91
CA ILE A 190 16.07 3.32 -28.15
C ILE A 190 15.29 3.14 -26.84
N ARG A 191 14.75 4.24 -26.32
CA ARG A 191 13.91 4.21 -25.12
C ARG A 191 12.63 3.42 -25.37
N GLN A 192 12.25 2.60 -24.41
CA GLN A 192 11.01 1.85 -24.47
C GLN A 192 9.88 2.71 -23.89
N GLU A 193 8.77 2.81 -24.63
CA GLU A 193 7.59 3.50 -24.14
C GLU A 193 6.89 2.64 -23.08
N PRO A 194 6.39 3.24 -21.98
CA PRO A 194 5.61 2.53 -20.97
C PRO A 194 4.36 1.89 -21.57
N GLU A 195 4.16 0.61 -21.32
CA GLU A 195 2.96 -0.12 -21.75
C GLU A 195 1.84 0.07 -20.73
N GLN A 196 0.77 0.74 -21.12
CA GLN A 196 -0.43 0.87 -20.29
C GLN A 196 -1.16 -0.47 -20.22
N GLU A 197 -1.40 -0.98 -19.01
CA GLU A 197 -2.10 -2.24 -18.75
C GLU A 197 -3.61 -2.01 -18.62
N SER A 198 -4.00 -1.05 -17.80
CA SER A 198 -5.39 -0.73 -17.51
C SER A 198 -5.61 0.74 -17.16
N ALA A 199 -6.86 1.14 -17.03
CA ALA A 199 -7.25 2.45 -16.52
C ALA A 199 -8.39 2.31 -15.51
N VAL A 200 -8.26 2.99 -14.39
CA VAL A 200 -9.28 3.10 -13.33
C VAL A 200 -9.97 4.44 -13.48
N GLU A 201 -11.23 4.42 -13.87
CA GLU A 201 -12.04 5.63 -13.99
C GLU A 201 -12.88 5.82 -12.72
N LEU A 202 -12.63 6.89 -11.99
CA LEU A 202 -13.37 7.29 -10.79
C LEU A 202 -13.69 8.78 -10.84
N PRO A 203 -14.78 9.22 -10.20
CA PRO A 203 -15.06 10.63 -9.97
C PRO A 203 -13.91 11.33 -9.26
N ASP A 204 -13.64 12.60 -9.64
CA ASP A 204 -12.56 13.40 -9.03
C ASP A 204 -12.65 13.47 -7.51
N GLU A 205 -13.86 13.56 -6.95
CA GLU A 205 -14.06 13.64 -5.50
C GLU A 205 -13.52 12.40 -4.77
N ILE A 206 -13.54 11.22 -5.41
CA ILE A 206 -13.01 9.98 -4.83
C ILE A 206 -11.48 10.01 -4.84
N TRP A 207 -10.89 10.43 -5.97
CA TRP A 207 -9.45 10.61 -6.07
C TRP A 207 -8.94 11.63 -5.05
N GLU A 208 -9.62 12.79 -4.94
CA GLU A 208 -9.26 13.83 -3.96
C GLU A 208 -9.33 13.32 -2.52
N ALA A 209 -10.36 12.56 -2.17
CA ALA A 209 -10.48 12.00 -0.82
C ALA A 209 -9.33 11.03 -0.49
N VAL A 210 -8.92 10.21 -1.45
CA VAL A 210 -7.81 9.25 -1.27
C VAL A 210 -6.47 9.97 -1.20
N HIS A 211 -6.18 10.85 -2.15
CA HIS A 211 -4.93 11.60 -2.21
C HIS A 211 -4.75 12.47 -0.97
N THR A 212 -5.79 13.24 -0.61
CA THR A 212 -5.79 14.05 0.63
C THR A 212 -5.50 13.19 1.87
N GLY A 213 -6.15 12.03 1.99
CA GLY A 213 -5.93 11.15 3.13
C GLY A 213 -4.51 10.57 3.17
N MET A 214 -3.93 10.23 2.02
CA MET A 214 -2.55 9.73 1.93
C MET A 214 -1.52 10.85 2.19
N GLU A 215 -1.77 12.08 1.75
CA GLU A 215 -0.92 13.24 2.04
C GLU A 215 -0.97 13.58 3.53
N GLN A 216 -2.17 13.70 4.10
CA GLN A 216 -2.37 13.95 5.53
C GLN A 216 -1.71 12.85 6.39
N TYR A 217 -1.77 11.58 5.93
CA TYR A 217 -1.06 10.51 6.60
C TYR A 217 0.44 10.78 6.64
N ALA A 218 1.08 11.07 5.52
CA ALA A 218 2.52 11.34 5.46
C ALA A 218 2.90 12.52 6.38
N GLN A 219 2.14 13.61 6.33
CA GLN A 219 2.33 14.79 7.20
C GLN A 219 2.20 14.46 8.69
N SER A 220 1.27 13.56 9.05
CA SER A 220 0.98 13.22 10.45
C SER A 220 2.01 12.30 11.11
N THR A 221 2.86 11.61 10.34
CA THR A 221 3.82 10.64 10.89
C THR A 221 4.99 11.27 11.65
N GLY A 222 5.24 12.56 11.43
CA GLY A 222 6.48 13.24 11.91
C GLY A 222 7.75 12.80 11.14
N ILE A 223 7.72 11.66 10.44
CA ILE A 223 8.86 11.14 9.67
C ILE A 223 9.19 12.07 8.50
N PHE A 224 8.16 12.67 7.87
CA PHE A 224 8.34 13.63 6.77
C PHE A 224 8.52 15.08 7.24
N GLU A 225 8.65 15.32 8.55
CA GLU A 225 8.95 16.67 9.06
C GLU A 225 10.27 17.19 8.49
N GLY A 226 10.24 18.41 7.93
CA GLY A 226 11.40 19.03 7.28
C GLY A 226 11.74 18.48 5.89
N PHE A 227 11.01 17.50 5.36
CA PHE A 227 11.15 17.09 3.96
C PHE A 227 10.55 18.17 3.04
N PRO A 228 11.32 18.75 2.08
CA PRO A 228 10.90 19.94 1.36
C PRO A 228 9.87 19.70 0.26
N ILE A 229 9.60 18.44 -0.09
CA ILE A 229 8.71 18.04 -1.18
C ILE A 229 7.49 17.34 -0.58
N PRO A 230 6.27 17.82 -0.81
CA PRO A 230 5.07 17.14 -0.32
C PRO A 230 5.05 15.68 -0.76
N ALA A 231 4.84 14.78 0.17
CA ALA A 231 4.72 13.35 -0.10
C ALA A 231 3.35 12.84 0.33
N ALA A 232 2.87 11.84 -0.36
CA ALA A 232 1.67 11.09 0.00
C ALA A 232 2.02 9.61 0.20
N GLY A 233 1.35 8.95 1.12
CA GLY A 233 1.63 7.54 1.36
C GLY A 233 0.70 6.88 2.35
N LYS A 234 0.92 5.60 2.57
CA LYS A 234 0.22 4.80 3.56
C LYS A 234 1.14 3.71 4.10
N SER A 235 1.25 3.64 5.41
CA SER A 235 1.94 2.51 6.04
C SER A 235 1.03 1.32 6.22
N GLY A 236 1.63 0.18 6.42
CA GLY A 236 0.96 -1.06 6.76
C GLY A 236 1.76 -1.87 7.78
N THR A 237 1.03 -2.59 8.63
CA THR A 237 1.58 -3.63 9.47
C THR A 237 0.88 -4.92 9.08
N ALA A 238 1.65 -5.94 8.69
CA ALA A 238 1.10 -7.23 8.28
C ALA A 238 1.49 -8.30 9.28
N GLN A 239 0.48 -8.86 9.94
CA GLN A 239 0.65 -9.96 10.88
C GLN A 239 0.45 -11.30 10.15
N GLU A 240 1.54 -12.05 9.98
CA GLU A 240 1.50 -13.41 9.40
C GLU A 240 1.61 -14.51 10.44
N SER A 241 2.07 -14.18 11.63
CA SER A 241 2.33 -15.16 12.68
C SER A 241 2.11 -14.55 14.07
N ARG A 242 1.62 -15.36 15.00
CA ARG A 242 1.54 -14.96 16.42
C ARG A 242 2.87 -15.05 17.16
N THR A 243 3.88 -15.67 16.55
CA THR A 243 5.17 -15.97 17.18
C THR A 243 6.35 -15.26 16.52
N ARG A 244 6.13 -14.59 15.41
CA ARG A 244 7.13 -13.77 14.71
C ARG A 244 6.67 -12.31 14.67
N PRO A 245 7.60 -11.35 14.67
CA PRO A 245 7.26 -9.95 14.50
C PRO A 245 6.52 -9.70 13.20
N ASP A 246 5.68 -8.68 13.21
CA ASP A 246 4.94 -8.23 12.04
C ASP A 246 5.87 -7.64 10.98
N HIS A 247 5.42 -7.59 9.74
CA HIS A 247 6.11 -6.90 8.65
C HIS A 247 5.73 -5.43 8.66
N GLY A 248 6.73 -4.55 8.54
CA GLY A 248 6.52 -3.13 8.26
C GLY A 248 6.40 -2.90 6.76
N LEU A 249 5.35 -2.19 6.33
CA LEU A 249 5.11 -1.82 4.94
C LEU A 249 4.91 -0.32 4.79
N PHE A 250 5.29 0.20 3.64
CA PHE A 250 4.96 1.55 3.19
C PHE A 250 4.75 1.56 1.69
N VAL A 251 3.71 2.26 1.23
CA VAL A 251 3.51 2.64 -0.15
C VAL A 251 3.34 4.15 -0.21
N GLY A 252 3.98 4.81 -1.16
CA GLY A 252 3.90 6.26 -1.25
C GLY A 252 4.43 6.80 -2.56
N TYR A 253 4.23 8.08 -2.78
CA TYR A 253 4.71 8.80 -3.97
C TYR A 253 5.03 10.26 -3.63
N ALA A 254 5.86 10.87 -4.44
CA ALA A 254 6.25 12.27 -4.33
C ALA A 254 6.60 12.86 -5.72
N PRO A 255 6.38 14.19 -5.96
CA PRO A 255 5.53 15.08 -5.15
C PRO A 255 4.09 14.59 -5.02
N ALA A 256 3.34 15.07 -4.03
CA ALA A 256 1.96 14.62 -3.81
C ALA A 256 0.99 15.10 -4.89
N ASP A 257 1.24 16.27 -5.48
CA ASP A 257 0.43 16.94 -6.50
C ASP A 257 0.79 16.52 -7.93
N GLU A 258 2.09 16.39 -8.24
CA GLU A 258 2.61 15.96 -9.54
C GLU A 258 3.61 14.81 -9.35
N PRO A 259 3.16 13.58 -9.13
CA PRO A 259 4.03 12.45 -8.78
C PRO A 259 5.08 12.13 -9.84
N GLU A 260 6.36 12.12 -9.43
CA GLU A 260 7.49 11.71 -10.26
C GLU A 260 8.03 10.34 -9.89
N ILE A 261 7.88 9.96 -8.62
CA ILE A 261 8.36 8.67 -8.09
C ILE A 261 7.30 8.04 -7.19
N ALA A 262 7.10 6.75 -7.33
CA ALA A 262 6.34 5.93 -6.40
C ALA A 262 7.24 4.87 -5.76
N VAL A 263 7.01 4.55 -4.49
CA VAL A 263 7.78 3.57 -3.74
C VAL A 263 6.87 2.57 -3.05
N ALA A 264 7.33 1.32 -2.99
CA ALA A 264 6.78 0.29 -2.13
C ALA A 264 7.91 -0.34 -1.32
N VAL A 265 7.78 -0.31 -0.01
CA VAL A 265 8.78 -0.82 0.93
C VAL A 265 8.14 -1.92 1.76
N ARG A 266 8.89 -3.03 1.96
CA ARG A 266 8.54 -4.09 2.89
C ARG A 266 9.76 -4.48 3.71
N ILE A 267 9.67 -4.33 5.03
CA ILE A 267 10.69 -4.79 5.98
C ILE A 267 10.13 -6.04 6.68
N ALA A 268 10.70 -7.19 6.30
CA ALA A 268 10.27 -8.45 6.87
C ALA A 268 10.64 -8.52 8.37
N ASN A 269 9.65 -8.83 9.21
CA ASN A 269 9.80 -8.88 10.66
C ASN A 269 10.32 -7.57 11.27
N GLY A 270 9.92 -6.44 10.70
CA GLY A 270 10.37 -5.09 11.11
C GLY A 270 9.68 -4.55 12.37
N TYR A 271 8.85 -5.34 13.02
CA TYR A 271 8.05 -5.03 14.21
C TYR A 271 6.96 -3.98 13.98
N GLU A 272 7.29 -2.85 13.37
CA GLU A 272 6.37 -1.74 13.14
C GLU A 272 6.61 -1.09 11.77
N ALA A 273 5.62 -0.32 11.33
CA ALA A 273 5.65 0.29 10.01
C ALA A 273 6.60 1.50 9.91
N GLY A 274 6.99 2.11 11.02
CA GLY A 274 7.82 3.32 11.04
C GLY A 274 9.10 3.19 10.24
N CYS A 275 9.87 2.10 10.42
CA CYS A 275 11.09 1.86 9.64
C CYS A 275 10.83 1.77 8.12
N ALA A 276 9.67 1.25 7.70
CA ALA A 276 9.34 1.21 6.27
C ALA A 276 9.02 2.60 5.72
N VAL A 277 8.39 3.46 6.53
CA VAL A 277 8.14 4.88 6.20
C VAL A 277 9.45 5.66 6.09
N GLU A 278 10.37 5.46 7.05
CA GLU A 278 11.72 6.06 7.02
C GLU A 278 12.49 5.66 5.76
N CYS A 279 12.52 4.37 5.42
CA CYS A 279 13.12 3.91 4.16
C CYS A 279 12.47 4.58 2.93
N GLY A 280 11.15 4.74 2.92
CA GLY A 280 10.44 5.44 1.85
C GLY A 280 10.88 6.90 1.73
N ARG A 281 11.01 7.61 2.85
CA ARG A 281 11.54 8.97 2.89
C ARG A 281 12.98 9.04 2.37
N GLU A 282 13.87 8.16 2.80
CA GLU A 282 15.27 8.12 2.34
C GLU A 282 15.37 7.90 0.82
N ILE A 283 14.48 7.05 0.25
CA ILE A 283 14.40 6.86 -1.21
C ILE A 283 14.00 8.17 -1.90
N PHE A 284 13.00 8.88 -1.39
CA PHE A 284 12.60 10.18 -1.94
C PHE A 284 13.73 11.22 -1.81
N GLU A 285 14.39 11.31 -0.65
CA GLU A 285 15.55 12.21 -0.44
C GLU A 285 16.66 11.94 -1.45
N SER A 286 16.95 10.67 -1.70
CA SER A 286 17.96 10.26 -2.68
C SER A 286 17.54 10.61 -4.12
N TYR A 287 16.29 10.37 -4.48
CA TYR A 287 15.78 10.67 -5.83
C TYR A 287 15.81 12.16 -6.14
N PHE A 288 15.36 12.99 -5.20
CA PHE A 288 15.30 14.44 -5.34
C PHE A 288 16.61 15.17 -4.96
N ASN A 289 17.66 14.45 -4.57
CA ASN A 289 18.95 15.00 -4.13
C ASN A 289 18.84 16.03 -2.98
N VAL A 290 17.91 15.82 -2.04
CA VAL A 290 17.59 16.77 -0.97
C VAL A 290 18.78 17.01 -0.03
N GLY A 291 19.71 16.20 0.21
CA GLY A 291 20.89 16.44 1.05
C GLY A 291 22.02 17.20 0.36
N GLN A 292 22.22 16.99 -0.93
CA GLN A 292 23.34 17.56 -1.67
C GLN A 292 23.19 19.06 -1.97
N GLN A 293 21.95 19.54 -2.09
CA GLN A 293 21.66 20.96 -2.30
C GLN A 293 21.95 21.82 -1.06
N ALA A 294 21.78 21.26 0.14
CA ALA A 294 22.09 21.96 1.38
C ALA A 294 23.61 22.11 1.60
N GLU A 295 24.41 21.09 1.29
CA GLU A 295 25.88 21.16 1.38
C GLU A 295 26.49 22.12 0.35
N GLN A 296 25.93 22.20 -0.86
CA GLN A 296 26.39 23.15 -1.88
C GLN A 296 26.01 24.60 -1.55
N ALA A 297 24.88 24.84 -0.91
CA ALA A 297 24.46 26.16 -0.47
C ALA A 297 25.30 26.66 0.72
N ASP A 298 25.74 25.79 1.62
CA ASP A 298 26.62 26.14 2.74
C ASP A 298 28.09 26.32 2.30
N ALA A 299 28.54 25.56 1.30
CA ALA A 299 29.88 25.72 0.73
C ALA A 299 30.03 26.99 -0.15
N ALA A 300 28.93 27.63 -0.53
CA ALA A 300 28.88 28.86 -1.31
C ALA A 300 28.72 30.13 -0.45
N ARG A 301 28.61 30.00 0.87
CA ARG A 301 28.61 31.09 1.86
C ARG A 301 29.97 31.23 2.53
#